data_f6a27753edb9dcb74f52b59a1c586885
#
_entry.id   f6a27753edb9dcb74f52b59a1c586885
#
_cell.length_a   1.000
_cell.length_b   1.000
_cell.length_c   1.000
_cell.angle_alpha   90.00
_cell.angle_beta   90.00
_cell.angle_gamma   90.00
#
_symmetry.space_group_name_H-M   'P 1'
#
loop_
_entity.id
_entity.type
_entity.pdbx_description
1 polymer ?
#
loop_
_entity_poly.entity_id
_entity_poly.type
_entity_poly.pdbx_seq_one_letter_code
_entity_poly.pdbx_strand_id
1 'polypeptide(L)'
;KPKVKSIRGLSPAISIDQKTASSNPRSTVGTITEINDYLRILFSSIGTAYCPNCDKEITGLSSQEIVEKILTREKDTRFEVIAPIVIQDKGTFMNLFKELKKEGYNRLIVDGDRIELDEGYPDLKKNFRHDILAVIDRLTIKDGIEVRLNEAVETSLRRAEGRVRIDYFKGNNVEEVLYTEHAGCLDCGIFIGELNPRMFSFNSPIGACENCTGLGFVMDVDPDLLIESKHLSINEGAIKIGKSGSGSSWTNRRFESILKH
;
A
#
# COMPACT_ATOMS: atom_id res chain seq x y z
N LYS A 1 -13.22 54.29 -11.00
CA LYS A 1 -14.70 54.31 -10.82
C LYS A 1 -15.25 55.61 -11.38
N PRO A 2 -16.30 55.58 -12.26
CA PRO A 2 -16.92 56.82 -12.78
C PRO A 2 -17.61 57.57 -11.64
N LYS A 3 -17.46 58.90 -11.64
CA LYS A 3 -18.09 59.77 -10.65
C LYS A 3 -19.51 60.11 -11.11
N VAL A 4 -20.45 59.19 -10.84
CA VAL A 4 -21.89 59.45 -11.17
C VAL A 4 -22.71 59.32 -9.89
N LYS A 5 -23.79 60.19 -9.81
CA LYS A 5 -24.67 60.15 -8.63
C LYS A 5 -25.70 59.05 -8.66
N SER A 6 -26.15 58.62 -9.83
CA SER A 6 -27.04 57.47 -10.02
C SER A 6 -27.08 57.09 -11.50
N ILE A 7 -27.28 55.77 -11.74
CA ILE A 7 -27.51 55.20 -13.06
C ILE A 7 -28.87 54.50 -13.00
N ARG A 8 -29.78 54.83 -13.94
CA ARG A 8 -31.12 54.20 -14.03
C ARG A 8 -31.32 53.63 -15.43
N GLY A 9 -32.14 52.59 -15.55
CA GLY A 9 -32.51 52.04 -16.86
C GLY A 9 -31.50 51.01 -17.41
N LEU A 10 -30.57 50.51 -16.59
CA LEU A 10 -29.73 49.38 -17.01
C LEU A 10 -30.51 48.06 -16.91
N SER A 11 -30.43 47.25 -17.95
CA SER A 11 -30.89 45.89 -17.91
C SER A 11 -30.07 45.10 -16.90
N PRO A 12 -30.62 44.03 -16.29
CA PRO A 12 -29.84 43.14 -15.43
C PRO A 12 -28.58 42.65 -16.17
N ALA A 13 -27.41 43.00 -15.62
CA ALA A 13 -26.13 42.53 -16.17
C ALA A 13 -25.60 41.38 -15.36
N ILE A 14 -25.23 40.29 -16.05
CA ILE A 14 -24.52 39.18 -15.46
C ILE A 14 -23.03 39.39 -15.73
N SER A 15 -22.24 39.59 -14.70
CA SER A 15 -20.79 39.62 -14.81
C SER A 15 -20.29 38.23 -14.53
N ILE A 16 -19.56 37.65 -15.49
CA ILE A 16 -18.83 36.41 -15.29
C ILE A 16 -17.36 36.76 -15.13
N ASP A 17 -16.91 36.78 -13.92
CA ASP A 17 -15.49 37.00 -13.63
C ASP A 17 -14.74 35.68 -13.66
N GLN A 18 -13.51 35.72 -14.20
CA GLN A 18 -12.60 34.59 -14.12
C GLN A 18 -12.30 34.33 -12.63
N LYS A 19 -12.63 33.14 -12.15
CA LYS A 19 -12.30 32.75 -10.78
C LYS A 19 -10.78 32.81 -10.63
N THR A 20 -10.28 33.64 -9.74
CA THR A 20 -8.86 33.60 -9.36
C THR A 20 -8.50 32.19 -8.90
N ALA A 21 -7.34 31.70 -9.32
CA ALA A 21 -6.88 30.37 -8.97
C ALA A 21 -7.03 30.15 -7.46
N SER A 22 -7.74 29.10 -7.11
CA SER A 22 -7.91 28.72 -5.71
C SER A 22 -6.54 28.48 -5.09
N SER A 23 -6.29 29.02 -3.91
CA SER A 23 -5.08 28.73 -3.14
C SER A 23 -5.06 27.29 -2.57
N ASN A 24 -6.14 26.54 -2.79
CA ASN A 24 -6.21 25.15 -2.37
C ASN A 24 -5.45 24.26 -3.36
N PRO A 25 -4.32 23.66 -2.99
CA PRO A 25 -3.48 22.85 -3.88
C PRO A 25 -4.19 21.59 -4.41
N ARG A 26 -5.25 21.13 -3.73
CA ARG A 26 -6.06 19.99 -4.17
C ARG A 26 -7.16 20.37 -5.17
N SER A 27 -7.33 21.65 -5.48
CA SER A 27 -8.34 22.14 -6.42
C SER A 27 -7.71 22.27 -7.81
N THR A 28 -7.96 21.32 -8.67
CA THR A 28 -7.53 21.32 -10.09
C THR A 28 -8.72 21.55 -11.00
N VAL A 29 -8.48 21.88 -12.27
CA VAL A 29 -9.54 21.98 -13.29
C VAL A 29 -10.35 20.67 -13.33
N GLY A 30 -9.67 19.52 -13.33
CA GLY A 30 -10.34 18.23 -13.37
C GLY A 30 -11.26 17.95 -12.19
N THR A 31 -10.91 18.42 -10.96
CA THR A 31 -11.76 18.24 -9.77
C THR A 31 -12.91 19.24 -9.71
N ILE A 32 -12.73 20.46 -10.21
CA ILE A 32 -13.78 21.49 -10.23
C ILE A 32 -14.83 21.17 -11.29
N THR A 33 -14.43 20.60 -12.42
CA THR A 33 -15.30 20.23 -13.54
C THR A 33 -15.88 18.82 -13.42
N GLU A 34 -15.56 18.09 -12.35
CA GLU A 34 -15.94 16.69 -12.13
C GLU A 34 -15.35 15.70 -13.17
N ILE A 35 -14.55 16.17 -14.13
CA ILE A 35 -13.91 15.30 -15.15
C ILE A 35 -13.05 14.23 -14.47
N ASN A 36 -12.38 14.55 -13.38
CA ASN A 36 -11.56 13.61 -12.65
C ASN A 36 -12.39 12.45 -12.08
N ASP A 37 -13.64 12.68 -11.71
CA ASP A 37 -14.52 11.64 -11.18
C ASP A 37 -14.92 10.63 -12.27
N TYR A 38 -15.19 11.11 -13.48
CA TYR A 38 -15.42 10.21 -14.63
C TYR A 38 -14.16 9.46 -15.03
N LEU A 39 -12.99 10.11 -15.04
CA LEU A 39 -11.74 9.44 -15.37
C LEU A 39 -11.39 8.32 -14.36
N ARG A 40 -11.60 8.55 -13.06
CA ARG A 40 -11.38 7.52 -12.03
C ARG A 40 -12.22 6.27 -12.28
N ILE A 41 -13.49 6.44 -12.62
CA ILE A 41 -14.39 5.33 -12.94
C ILE A 41 -13.95 4.65 -14.22
N LEU A 42 -13.62 5.41 -15.26
CA LEU A 42 -13.17 4.88 -16.53
C LEU A 42 -11.91 4.03 -16.38
N PHE A 43 -10.86 4.58 -15.77
CA PHE A 43 -9.59 3.87 -15.59
C PHE A 43 -9.70 2.66 -14.67
N SER A 44 -10.53 2.73 -13.62
CA SER A 44 -10.73 1.57 -12.75
C SER A 44 -11.52 0.44 -13.42
N SER A 45 -12.38 0.77 -14.42
CA SER A 45 -13.25 -0.22 -15.06
C SER A 45 -12.63 -0.87 -16.30
N ILE A 46 -11.88 -0.11 -17.12
CA ILE A 46 -11.35 -0.57 -18.41
C ILE A 46 -9.85 -0.28 -18.57
N GLY A 47 -9.21 0.33 -17.58
CA GLY A 47 -7.79 0.64 -17.62
C GLY A 47 -6.95 -0.62 -17.57
N THR A 48 -5.89 -0.68 -18.36
CA THR A 48 -4.84 -1.70 -18.26
C THR A 48 -3.73 -1.19 -17.38
N ALA A 49 -3.37 -1.96 -16.36
CA ALA A 49 -2.29 -1.59 -15.44
C ALA A 49 -0.94 -2.03 -15.98
N TYR A 50 0.07 -1.19 -15.79
CA TYR A 50 1.46 -1.49 -16.16
C TYR A 50 2.37 -1.39 -14.95
N CYS A 51 3.39 -2.23 -14.91
CA CYS A 51 4.37 -2.24 -13.83
C CYS A 51 5.22 -0.96 -13.86
N PRO A 52 5.29 -0.19 -12.76
CA PRO A 52 6.08 1.04 -12.74
C PRO A 52 7.60 0.80 -12.86
N ASN A 53 8.09 -0.43 -12.64
CA ASN A 53 9.51 -0.75 -12.70
C ASN A 53 9.95 -1.34 -14.04
N CYS A 54 9.13 -2.19 -14.67
CA CYS A 54 9.51 -2.90 -15.90
C CYS A 54 8.56 -2.67 -17.07
N ASP A 55 7.52 -1.86 -16.89
CA ASP A 55 6.52 -1.46 -17.91
C ASP A 55 5.79 -2.63 -18.56
N LYS A 56 5.82 -3.81 -17.95
CA LYS A 56 5.03 -4.96 -18.39
C LYS A 56 3.58 -4.80 -17.94
N GLU A 57 2.68 -5.28 -18.77
CA GLU A 57 1.26 -5.35 -18.42
C GLU A 57 1.06 -6.21 -17.17
N ILE A 58 0.25 -5.69 -16.24
CA ILE A 58 -0.08 -6.35 -14.99
C ILE A 58 -1.48 -6.91 -15.11
N THR A 59 -1.58 -8.25 -15.09
CA THR A 59 -2.86 -8.96 -15.10
C THR A 59 -2.97 -9.83 -13.86
N GLY A 60 -4.18 -9.92 -13.31
CA GLY A 60 -4.54 -10.99 -12.37
C GLY A 60 -4.81 -12.27 -13.14
N LEU A 61 -4.54 -13.41 -12.54
CA LEU A 61 -4.85 -14.71 -13.09
C LEU A 61 -6.02 -15.31 -12.32
N SER A 62 -7.04 -15.81 -13.02
CA SER A 62 -8.09 -16.61 -12.37
C SER A 62 -7.51 -17.88 -11.75
N SER A 63 -8.21 -18.46 -10.78
CA SER A 63 -7.80 -19.73 -10.17
C SER A 63 -7.57 -20.83 -11.19
N GLN A 64 -8.40 -20.88 -12.24
CA GLN A 64 -8.26 -21.83 -13.36
C GLN A 64 -6.97 -21.61 -14.15
N GLU A 65 -6.66 -20.38 -14.54
CA GLU A 65 -5.42 -20.05 -15.26
C GLU A 65 -4.17 -20.37 -14.43
N ILE A 66 -4.23 -20.16 -13.09
CA ILE A 66 -3.15 -20.56 -12.19
C ILE A 66 -2.99 -22.08 -12.21
N VAL A 67 -4.07 -22.82 -12.07
CA VAL A 67 -4.05 -24.31 -12.13
C VAL A 67 -3.51 -24.80 -13.46
N GLU A 68 -3.97 -24.26 -14.59
CA GLU A 68 -3.45 -24.59 -15.93
C GLU A 68 -1.95 -24.35 -16.03
N LYS A 69 -1.45 -23.21 -15.54
CA LYS A 69 -0.02 -22.91 -15.51
C LYS A 69 0.78 -23.88 -14.65
N ILE A 70 0.25 -24.31 -13.50
CA ILE A 70 0.89 -25.30 -12.66
C ILE A 70 0.98 -26.66 -13.39
N LEU A 71 -0.07 -27.06 -14.06
CA LEU A 71 -0.15 -28.32 -14.80
C LEU A 71 0.71 -28.37 -16.07
N THR A 72 1.23 -27.26 -16.57
CA THR A 72 2.21 -27.25 -17.67
C THR A 72 3.59 -27.80 -17.28
N ARG A 73 3.84 -27.99 -15.99
CA ARG A 73 5.10 -28.53 -15.51
C ARG A 73 5.22 -30.03 -15.77
N GLU A 74 6.45 -30.54 -15.75
CA GLU A 74 6.75 -31.96 -15.99
C GLU A 74 6.02 -32.90 -15.02
N LYS A 75 5.56 -34.07 -15.51
CA LYS A 75 4.97 -35.10 -14.66
C LYS A 75 5.96 -35.51 -13.58
N ASP A 76 5.40 -35.96 -12.43
CA ASP A 76 6.11 -36.34 -11.22
C ASP A 76 6.84 -35.19 -10.50
N THR A 77 6.71 -33.94 -10.95
CA THR A 77 7.21 -32.78 -10.20
C THR A 77 6.44 -32.64 -8.89
N ARG A 78 7.16 -32.64 -7.77
CA ARG A 78 6.61 -32.39 -6.44
C ARG A 78 6.54 -30.90 -6.19
N PHE A 79 5.44 -30.46 -5.58
CA PHE A 79 5.27 -29.04 -5.25
C PHE A 79 4.37 -28.84 -4.03
N GLU A 80 4.47 -27.68 -3.43
CA GLU A 80 3.61 -27.22 -2.34
C GLU A 80 2.79 -26.02 -2.79
N VAL A 81 1.50 -26.01 -2.42
CA VAL A 81 0.62 -24.85 -2.52
C VAL A 81 0.67 -24.12 -1.18
N ILE A 82 1.04 -22.86 -1.20
CA ILE A 82 1.36 -22.08 -0.02
C ILE A 82 0.58 -20.77 -0.05
N ALA A 83 -0.04 -20.43 1.08
CA ALA A 83 -0.75 -19.17 1.29
C ALA A 83 0.16 -18.17 2.02
N PRO A 84 0.61 -17.08 1.39
CA PRO A 84 1.36 -16.01 2.06
C PRO A 84 0.41 -15.11 2.87
N ILE A 85 0.19 -15.47 4.15
CA ILE A 85 -0.82 -14.84 5.02
C ILE A 85 -0.34 -13.50 5.57
N VAL A 86 0.91 -13.45 6.03
CA VAL A 86 1.55 -12.21 6.52
C VAL A 86 2.78 -11.94 5.69
N ILE A 87 2.91 -10.72 5.17
CA ILE A 87 4.09 -10.29 4.41
C ILE A 87 4.59 -8.98 5.00
N GLN A 88 5.83 -9.00 5.51
CA GLN A 88 6.56 -7.84 6.00
C GLN A 88 5.77 -7.00 7.03
N ASP A 89 4.98 -7.65 7.89
CA ASP A 89 4.20 -6.98 8.93
C ASP A 89 4.79 -7.24 10.33
N LYS A 90 4.50 -6.33 11.28
CA LYS A 90 5.04 -6.35 12.63
C LYS A 90 4.05 -6.97 13.61
N GLY A 91 4.52 -7.88 14.42
CA GLY A 91 3.68 -8.50 15.43
C GLY A 91 4.27 -9.77 16.00
N THR A 92 3.65 -10.32 17.03
CA THR A 92 3.98 -11.65 17.58
C THR A 92 3.15 -12.77 16.96
N PHE A 93 2.06 -12.45 16.31
CA PHE A 93 1.14 -13.33 15.57
C PHE A 93 0.66 -14.58 16.32
N MET A 94 0.74 -14.60 17.66
CA MET A 94 0.36 -15.74 18.49
C MET A 94 -1.10 -16.20 18.30
N ASN A 95 -2.02 -15.25 18.06
CA ASN A 95 -3.42 -15.59 17.81
C ASN A 95 -3.60 -16.23 16.44
N LEU A 96 -2.88 -15.73 15.43
CA LEU A 96 -2.86 -16.29 14.07
C LEU A 96 -2.35 -17.74 14.09
N PHE A 97 -1.25 -18.03 14.81
CA PHE A 97 -0.74 -19.40 14.90
C PHE A 97 -1.74 -20.35 15.55
N LYS A 98 -2.43 -19.92 16.60
CA LYS A 98 -3.48 -20.70 17.24
C LYS A 98 -4.67 -20.98 16.32
N GLU A 99 -5.06 -20.00 15.52
CA GLU A 99 -6.12 -20.11 14.53
C GLU A 99 -5.73 -21.08 13.43
N LEU A 100 -4.56 -20.92 12.82
CA LEU A 100 -4.04 -21.81 11.79
C LEU A 100 -3.95 -23.25 12.27
N LYS A 101 -3.44 -23.48 13.48
CA LYS A 101 -3.38 -24.82 14.08
C LYS A 101 -4.77 -25.42 14.27
N LYS A 102 -5.73 -24.64 14.77
CA LYS A 102 -7.13 -25.07 14.96
C LYS A 102 -7.81 -25.47 13.64
N GLU A 103 -7.43 -24.82 12.54
CA GLU A 103 -7.94 -25.08 11.20
C GLU A 103 -7.19 -26.23 10.48
N GLY A 104 -6.16 -26.78 11.12
CA GLY A 104 -5.38 -27.93 10.61
C GLY A 104 -4.15 -27.57 9.81
N TYR A 105 -3.78 -26.28 9.72
CA TYR A 105 -2.55 -25.84 9.04
C TYR A 105 -1.37 -25.91 10.01
N ASN A 106 -0.76 -27.09 10.12
CA ASN A 106 0.35 -27.32 11.06
C ASN A 106 1.72 -26.92 10.50
N ARG A 107 1.87 -26.83 9.18
CA ARG A 107 3.14 -26.51 8.52
C ARG A 107 3.15 -25.08 8.03
N LEU A 108 4.12 -24.33 8.51
CA LEU A 108 4.30 -22.94 8.14
C LEU A 108 5.73 -22.71 7.65
N ILE A 109 5.89 -21.59 6.90
CA ILE A 109 7.20 -21.00 6.63
C ILE A 109 7.18 -19.65 7.32
N VAL A 110 8.07 -19.44 8.28
CA VAL A 110 8.16 -18.20 9.06
C VAL A 110 9.56 -17.63 8.88
N ASP A 111 9.65 -16.44 8.31
CA ASP A 111 10.90 -15.73 7.99
C ASP A 111 11.89 -16.59 7.15
N GLY A 112 11.33 -17.49 6.32
CA GLY A 112 12.09 -18.42 5.49
C GLY A 112 12.31 -19.81 6.13
N ASP A 113 12.14 -19.94 7.42
CA ASP A 113 12.31 -21.22 8.13
C ASP A 113 11.01 -22.04 8.12
N ARG A 114 11.14 -23.34 7.82
CA ARG A 114 10.02 -24.29 7.86
C ARG A 114 9.80 -24.78 9.28
N ILE A 115 8.60 -24.58 9.81
CA ILE A 115 8.22 -24.95 11.17
C ILE A 115 6.96 -25.81 11.19
N GLU A 116 6.85 -26.66 12.23
CA GLU A 116 5.62 -27.40 12.53
C GLU A 116 5.01 -26.88 13.85
N LEU A 117 3.76 -26.42 13.81
CA LEU A 117 3.08 -25.86 14.99
C LEU A 117 2.82 -26.92 16.10
N ASP A 118 2.96 -28.20 15.78
CA ASP A 118 2.87 -29.27 16.78
C ASP A 118 4.09 -29.32 17.69
N GLU A 119 5.24 -28.87 17.21
CA GLU A 119 6.48 -28.78 17.99
C GLU A 119 6.54 -27.52 18.89
N GLY A 120 5.67 -26.54 18.65
CA GLY A 120 5.57 -25.30 19.41
C GLY A 120 5.27 -24.09 18.52
N TYR A 121 5.02 -22.95 19.17
CA TYR A 121 4.83 -21.68 18.47
C TYR A 121 6.15 -20.92 18.39
N PRO A 122 6.47 -20.30 17.24
CA PRO A 122 7.67 -19.47 17.13
C PRO A 122 7.54 -18.22 18.01
N ASP A 123 8.65 -17.84 18.66
CA ASP A 123 8.73 -16.61 19.46
C ASP A 123 9.17 -15.44 18.57
N LEU A 124 8.22 -14.71 18.05
CA LEU A 124 8.44 -13.58 17.16
C LEU A 124 8.51 -12.25 17.91
N LYS A 125 9.50 -11.44 17.56
CA LYS A 125 9.70 -10.12 18.17
C LYS A 125 8.73 -9.09 17.60
N LYS A 126 7.90 -8.48 18.46
CA LYS A 126 6.82 -7.55 18.10
C LYS A 126 7.23 -6.39 17.18
N ASN A 127 8.46 -5.90 17.27
CA ASN A 127 8.92 -4.72 16.54
C ASN A 127 9.60 -5.04 15.21
N PHE A 128 9.81 -6.33 14.89
CA PHE A 128 10.39 -6.78 13.63
C PHE A 128 9.29 -7.10 12.63
N ARG A 129 9.65 -7.02 11.36
CA ARG A 129 8.77 -7.45 10.27
C ARG A 129 8.95 -8.93 10.06
N HIS A 130 7.85 -9.64 9.87
CA HIS A 130 7.81 -11.09 9.72
C HIS A 130 7.03 -11.47 8.48
N ASP A 131 7.41 -12.58 7.87
CA ASP A 131 6.70 -13.25 6.79
C ASP A 131 6.18 -14.59 7.32
N ILE A 132 4.85 -14.81 7.18
CA ILE A 132 4.21 -16.06 7.63
C ILE A 132 3.40 -16.62 6.47
N LEU A 133 3.80 -17.81 6.03
CA LEU A 133 3.18 -18.52 4.94
C LEU A 133 2.69 -19.89 5.45
N ALA A 134 1.45 -20.25 5.10
CA ALA A 134 0.88 -21.55 5.46
C ALA A 134 0.94 -22.51 4.28
N VAL A 135 1.46 -23.72 4.51
CA VAL A 135 1.44 -24.79 3.51
C VAL A 135 0.03 -25.37 3.49
N ILE A 136 -0.70 -25.13 2.41
CA ILE A 136 -2.09 -25.58 2.22
C ILE A 136 -2.12 -27.04 1.82
N ASP A 137 -1.31 -27.44 0.81
CA ASP A 137 -1.26 -28.82 0.36
C ASP A 137 0.10 -29.15 -0.27
N ARG A 138 0.41 -30.45 -0.31
CA ARG A 138 1.60 -31.05 -0.95
C ARG A 138 1.14 -32.00 -2.03
N LEU A 139 1.50 -31.70 -3.25
CA LEU A 139 1.03 -32.41 -4.43
C LEU A 139 2.18 -32.84 -5.33
N THR A 140 1.85 -33.76 -6.22
CA THR A 140 2.76 -34.19 -7.28
C THR A 140 1.98 -34.14 -8.60
N ILE A 141 2.57 -33.59 -9.66
CA ILE A 141 1.93 -33.48 -10.96
C ILE A 141 1.69 -34.88 -11.54
N LYS A 142 0.43 -35.26 -11.62
CA LYS A 142 -0.05 -36.52 -12.19
C LYS A 142 -1.46 -36.35 -12.70
N ASP A 143 -1.92 -37.27 -13.53
CA ASP A 143 -3.27 -37.24 -14.08
C ASP A 143 -4.31 -37.33 -12.93
N GLY A 144 -5.32 -36.48 -12.96
CA GLY A 144 -6.46 -36.48 -12.01
C GLY A 144 -6.24 -35.67 -10.72
N ILE A 145 -5.20 -34.80 -10.66
CA ILE A 145 -5.00 -33.91 -9.49
C ILE A 145 -5.76 -32.59 -9.58
N GLU A 146 -6.38 -32.30 -10.72
CA GLU A 146 -6.95 -30.99 -11.08
C GLU A 146 -7.91 -30.48 -10.00
N VAL A 147 -8.83 -31.33 -9.55
CA VAL A 147 -9.85 -30.95 -8.55
C VAL A 147 -9.18 -30.57 -7.24
N ARG A 148 -8.29 -31.42 -6.73
CA ARG A 148 -7.58 -31.17 -5.46
C ARG A 148 -6.66 -29.95 -5.55
N LEU A 149 -6.00 -29.76 -6.70
CA LEU A 149 -5.16 -28.60 -6.94
C LEU A 149 -5.99 -27.32 -6.96
N ASN A 150 -7.14 -27.33 -7.63
CA ASN A 150 -8.04 -26.17 -7.68
C ASN A 150 -8.52 -25.80 -6.27
N GLU A 151 -8.96 -26.76 -5.46
CA GLU A 151 -9.36 -26.54 -4.06
C GLU A 151 -8.23 -25.93 -3.23
N ALA A 152 -6.99 -26.41 -3.40
CA ALA A 152 -5.83 -25.89 -2.69
C ALA A 152 -5.50 -24.45 -3.12
N VAL A 153 -5.53 -24.17 -4.44
CA VAL A 153 -5.30 -22.83 -4.99
C VAL A 153 -6.37 -21.85 -4.52
N GLU A 154 -7.65 -22.19 -4.62
CA GLU A 154 -8.76 -21.33 -4.14
C GLU A 154 -8.68 -21.09 -2.63
N THR A 155 -8.28 -22.10 -1.86
CA THR A 155 -8.09 -21.94 -0.42
C THR A 155 -6.95 -20.97 -0.13
N SER A 156 -5.83 -21.06 -0.87
CA SER A 156 -4.72 -20.11 -0.73
C SER A 156 -5.14 -18.69 -1.11
N LEU A 157 -5.77 -18.50 -2.27
CA LEU A 157 -6.24 -17.20 -2.75
C LEU A 157 -7.18 -16.53 -1.74
N ARG A 158 -8.14 -17.29 -1.19
CA ARG A 158 -9.07 -16.78 -0.18
C ARG A 158 -8.38 -16.35 1.12
N ARG A 159 -7.33 -17.08 1.55
CA ARG A 159 -6.64 -16.82 2.81
C ARG A 159 -5.57 -15.76 2.71
N ALA A 160 -4.96 -15.64 1.56
CA ALA A 160 -3.85 -14.74 1.31
C ALA A 160 -4.24 -13.55 0.41
N GLU A 161 -5.51 -13.12 0.48
CA GLU A 161 -5.99 -11.94 -0.24
C GLU A 161 -5.64 -11.98 -1.74
N GLY A 162 -6.01 -13.08 -2.41
CA GLY A 162 -5.79 -13.26 -3.84
C GLY A 162 -4.36 -13.65 -4.24
N ARG A 163 -3.55 -14.18 -3.31
CA ARG A 163 -2.17 -14.61 -3.57
C ARG A 163 -2.00 -16.10 -3.31
N VAL A 164 -1.16 -16.75 -4.13
CA VAL A 164 -0.73 -18.13 -3.92
C VAL A 164 0.72 -18.29 -4.35
N ARG A 165 1.56 -18.87 -3.51
CA ARG A 165 2.92 -19.26 -3.82
C ARG A 165 2.99 -20.75 -4.07
N ILE A 166 3.72 -21.15 -5.10
CA ILE A 166 3.99 -22.55 -5.42
C ILE A 166 5.50 -22.77 -5.30
N ASP A 167 5.87 -23.69 -4.42
CA ASP A 167 7.26 -24.15 -4.27
C ASP A 167 7.44 -25.47 -5.02
N TYR A 168 8.19 -25.45 -6.13
CA TYR A 168 8.51 -26.66 -6.89
C TYR A 168 9.84 -27.25 -6.42
N PHE A 169 9.86 -28.54 -6.14
CA PHE A 169 11.06 -29.25 -5.67
C PHE A 169 11.79 -29.93 -6.83
N LYS A 170 13.00 -29.48 -7.15
CA LYS A 170 13.91 -30.09 -8.13
C LYS A 170 15.18 -30.58 -7.41
N GLY A 171 15.17 -31.82 -6.96
CA GLY A 171 16.27 -32.34 -6.13
C GLY A 171 16.42 -31.56 -4.82
N ASN A 172 17.57 -30.88 -4.64
CA ASN A 172 17.82 -30.03 -3.47
C ASN A 172 17.42 -28.57 -3.66
N ASN A 173 16.98 -28.18 -4.85
CA ASN A 173 16.61 -26.80 -5.14
C ASN A 173 15.09 -26.63 -5.07
N VAL A 174 14.66 -25.48 -4.56
CA VAL A 174 13.26 -25.05 -4.54
C VAL A 174 13.11 -23.89 -5.50
N GLU A 175 12.22 -24.02 -6.48
CA GLU A 175 11.82 -22.93 -7.37
C GLU A 175 10.52 -22.35 -6.83
N GLU A 176 10.57 -21.10 -6.37
CA GLU A 176 9.43 -20.39 -5.81
C GLU A 176 8.74 -19.58 -6.91
N VAL A 177 7.45 -19.77 -7.10
CA VAL A 177 6.64 -19.03 -8.06
C VAL A 177 5.44 -18.46 -7.33
N LEU A 178 5.27 -17.15 -7.40
CA LEU A 178 4.12 -16.46 -6.82
C LEU A 178 3.11 -16.17 -7.92
N TYR A 179 1.86 -16.51 -7.70
CA TYR A 179 0.72 -16.13 -8.55
C TYR A 179 -0.22 -15.24 -7.76
N THR A 180 -0.98 -14.42 -8.48
CA THR A 180 -1.98 -13.55 -7.87
C THR A 180 -3.24 -13.46 -8.72
N GLU A 181 -4.38 -13.44 -8.05
CA GLU A 181 -5.68 -13.16 -8.65
C GLU A 181 -5.86 -11.66 -8.92
N HIS A 182 -5.16 -10.83 -8.17
CA HIS A 182 -5.15 -9.38 -8.35
C HIS A 182 -4.04 -8.94 -9.32
N ALA A 183 -4.22 -7.75 -9.89
CA ALA A 183 -3.20 -7.18 -10.78
C ALA A 183 -1.83 -7.08 -10.09
N GLY A 184 -0.84 -7.80 -10.59
CA GLY A 184 0.51 -7.83 -10.03
C GLY A 184 1.60 -8.13 -11.06
N CYS A 185 2.79 -7.56 -10.87
CA CYS A 185 3.97 -7.89 -11.64
C CYS A 185 4.77 -8.97 -10.91
N LEU A 186 4.79 -10.17 -11.45
CA LEU A 186 5.49 -11.31 -10.86
C LEU A 186 7.01 -11.14 -10.87
N ASP A 187 7.56 -10.44 -11.89
CA ASP A 187 9.01 -10.22 -12.02
C ASP A 187 9.54 -9.20 -11.00
N CYS A 188 8.74 -8.17 -10.69
CA CYS A 188 9.14 -7.10 -9.78
C CYS A 188 8.58 -7.25 -8.37
N GLY A 189 7.70 -8.22 -8.12
CA GLY A 189 7.03 -8.41 -6.85
C GLY A 189 6.05 -7.28 -6.46
N ILE A 190 5.61 -6.48 -7.43
CA ILE A 190 4.68 -5.36 -7.19
C ILE A 190 3.26 -5.86 -7.37
N PHE A 191 2.45 -5.69 -6.34
CA PHE A 191 1.02 -6.00 -6.37
C PHE A 191 0.22 -4.72 -6.24
N ILE A 192 -0.70 -4.49 -7.18
CA ILE A 192 -1.55 -3.30 -7.20
C ILE A 192 -2.89 -3.56 -6.50
N GLY A 193 -3.27 -4.82 -6.32
CA GLY A 193 -4.57 -5.20 -5.82
C GLY A 193 -5.68 -5.01 -6.86
N GLU A 194 -6.92 -4.96 -6.39
CA GLU A 194 -8.07 -4.69 -7.25
C GLU A 194 -8.11 -3.21 -7.63
N LEU A 195 -8.21 -2.91 -8.94
CA LEU A 195 -8.33 -1.54 -9.42
C LEU A 195 -9.67 -0.95 -9.00
N ASN A 196 -9.63 0.01 -8.11
CA ASN A 196 -10.82 0.73 -7.65
C ASN A 196 -10.68 2.25 -7.87
N PRO A 197 -11.79 3.00 -7.99
CA PRO A 197 -11.74 4.44 -8.26
C PRO A 197 -10.98 5.27 -7.20
N ARG A 198 -10.81 4.75 -5.98
CA ARG A 198 -10.07 5.45 -4.91
C ARG A 198 -8.57 5.50 -5.15
N MET A 199 -8.03 4.50 -5.87
CA MET A 199 -6.61 4.45 -6.24
C MET A 199 -6.21 5.56 -7.19
N PHE A 200 -7.16 6.04 -8.00
CA PHE A 200 -6.95 7.14 -8.96
C PHE A 200 -7.24 8.52 -8.35
N SER A 201 -7.47 8.60 -7.04
CA SER A 201 -7.75 9.85 -6.35
C SER A 201 -6.55 10.28 -5.51
N PHE A 202 -5.89 11.38 -5.89
CA PHE A 202 -4.82 11.98 -5.09
C PHE A 202 -5.32 12.56 -3.74
N ASN A 203 -6.63 12.63 -3.53
CA ASN A 203 -7.25 13.05 -2.27
C ASN A 203 -7.69 11.87 -1.39
N SER A 204 -7.43 10.64 -1.82
CA SER A 204 -7.66 9.41 -1.06
C SER A 204 -6.34 8.90 -0.47
N PRO A 205 -6.28 8.40 0.77
CA PRO A 205 -5.06 7.83 1.35
C PRO A 205 -4.44 6.70 0.50
N ILE A 206 -5.26 5.97 -0.26
CA ILE A 206 -4.80 4.86 -1.11
C ILE A 206 -4.15 5.37 -2.41
N GLY A 207 -4.63 6.47 -2.98
CA GLY A 207 -4.15 7.01 -4.26
C GLY A 207 -3.29 8.26 -4.11
N ALA A 208 -3.13 8.78 -2.89
CA ALA A 208 -2.31 9.95 -2.64
C ALA A 208 -0.81 9.59 -2.64
N CYS A 209 0.00 10.51 -3.11
CA CYS A 209 1.45 10.39 -2.97
C CYS A 209 1.85 10.31 -1.48
N GLU A 210 2.66 9.33 -1.10
CA GLU A 210 3.09 9.13 0.28
C GLU A 210 3.87 10.33 0.84
N ASN A 211 4.66 11.01 -0.01
CA ASN A 211 5.47 12.14 0.41
C ASN A 211 4.67 13.43 0.64
N CYS A 212 3.75 13.76 -0.29
CA CYS A 212 3.03 15.04 -0.22
C CYS A 212 1.55 14.89 0.15
N THR A 213 1.06 13.66 0.38
CA THR A 213 -0.35 13.37 0.70
C THR A 213 -1.36 14.03 -0.25
N GLY A 214 -1.00 14.13 -1.53
CA GLY A 214 -1.83 14.71 -2.58
C GLY A 214 -1.77 16.24 -2.68
N LEU A 215 -0.81 16.90 -2.00
CA LEU A 215 -0.65 18.36 -2.05
C LEU A 215 0.20 18.84 -3.24
N GLY A 216 1.04 17.95 -3.82
CA GLY A 216 1.94 18.29 -4.93
C GLY A 216 3.24 18.98 -4.49
N PHE A 217 3.35 19.35 -3.22
CA PHE A 217 4.55 19.92 -2.61
C PHE A 217 4.67 19.45 -1.17
N VAL A 218 5.87 19.44 -0.66
CA VAL A 218 6.18 19.15 0.75
C VAL A 218 6.56 20.46 1.41
N MET A 219 5.96 20.73 2.57
CA MET A 219 6.38 21.84 3.42
C MET A 219 7.46 21.34 4.35
N ASP A 220 8.63 21.89 4.22
CA ASP A 220 9.74 21.63 5.15
C ASP A 220 10.06 22.89 5.93
N VAL A 221 10.66 22.71 7.10
CA VAL A 221 11.06 23.83 7.95
C VAL A 221 12.45 24.25 7.53
N ASP A 222 12.58 25.47 7.02
CA ASP A 222 13.90 26.08 6.74
C ASP A 222 14.55 26.51 8.08
N PRO A 223 15.66 25.85 8.48
CA PRO A 223 16.34 26.19 9.72
C PRO A 223 16.84 27.64 9.78
N ASP A 224 17.24 28.18 8.63
CA ASP A 224 17.78 29.57 8.58
C ASP A 224 16.66 30.63 8.72
N LEU A 225 15.43 30.30 8.33
CA LEU A 225 14.25 31.14 8.61
C LEU A 225 13.73 30.98 10.03
N LEU A 226 13.96 29.82 10.64
CA LEU A 226 13.56 29.52 12.00
C LEU A 226 14.49 30.15 13.03
N ILE A 227 15.80 30.14 12.73
CA ILE A 227 16.85 30.68 13.62
C ILE A 227 17.21 32.10 13.15
N GLU A 228 16.56 33.09 13.75
CA GLU A 228 16.77 34.50 13.38
C GLU A 228 18.20 34.99 13.76
N SER A 229 18.75 34.47 14.83
CA SER A 229 20.10 34.82 15.25
C SER A 229 20.88 33.61 15.77
N LYS A 230 21.90 33.21 15.04
CA LYS A 230 22.79 32.06 15.38
C LYS A 230 23.68 32.36 16.59
N HIS A 231 23.69 33.60 17.09
CA HIS A 231 24.53 34.03 18.23
C HIS A 231 23.79 33.99 19.56
N LEU A 232 22.47 33.83 19.55
CA LEU A 232 21.66 33.76 20.74
C LEU A 232 21.41 32.31 21.15
N SER A 233 21.29 32.08 22.43
CA SER A 233 20.76 30.81 22.97
C SER A 233 19.24 30.70 22.72
N ILE A 234 18.70 29.49 22.84
CA ILE A 234 17.26 29.25 22.71
C ILE A 234 16.48 30.08 23.75
N ASN A 235 17.02 30.22 24.98
CA ASN A 235 16.41 31.01 26.04
C ASN A 235 16.45 32.52 25.76
N GLU A 236 17.43 32.98 25.00
CA GLU A 236 17.57 34.37 24.58
C GLU A 236 16.76 34.69 23.32
N GLY A 237 16.05 33.70 22.75
CA GLY A 237 15.15 33.92 21.64
C GLY A 237 15.76 33.63 20.24
N ALA A 238 16.78 32.76 20.17
CA ALA A 238 17.36 32.32 18.87
C ALA A 238 16.32 31.77 17.91
N ILE A 239 15.25 31.15 18.41
CA ILE A 239 14.23 30.50 17.61
C ILE A 239 12.92 31.30 17.72
N LYS A 240 12.38 31.70 16.57
CA LYS A 240 11.12 32.46 16.46
C LYS A 240 9.92 31.50 16.30
N ILE A 241 9.55 30.79 17.36
CA ILE A 241 8.33 29.99 17.35
C ILE A 241 7.21 30.77 18.01
N GLY A 242 6.32 31.33 17.19
CA GLY A 242 5.08 31.98 17.61
C GLY A 242 5.29 33.36 18.26
N LYS A 243 4.76 34.40 17.60
CA LYS A 243 4.52 35.71 18.25
C LYS A 243 3.40 35.58 19.29
N SER A 244 3.69 34.97 20.42
CA SER A 244 2.92 35.20 21.63
C SER A 244 3.94 35.55 22.68
N GLY A 245 3.94 36.80 23.06
CA GLY A 245 4.82 37.36 24.07
C GLY A 245 4.71 36.57 25.37
N SER A 246 5.84 36.39 26.01
CA SER A 246 6.14 35.52 27.12
C SER A 246 6.26 34.04 26.70
N GLY A 247 7.50 33.57 26.58
CA GLY A 247 7.81 32.17 26.31
C GLY A 247 7.03 31.27 27.25
N SER A 248 6.06 30.54 26.71
CA SER A 248 5.28 29.64 27.51
C SER A 248 6.26 28.57 28.01
N SER A 249 6.31 28.37 29.31
CA SER A 249 7.10 27.37 30.07
C SER A 249 7.03 25.96 29.41
N TRP A 250 6.02 25.72 28.59
CA TRP A 250 5.80 24.46 27.89
C TRP A 250 6.67 24.27 26.63
N THR A 251 6.87 25.32 25.84
CA THR A 251 7.72 25.29 24.63
C THR A 251 9.19 25.11 25.01
N ASN A 252 9.64 25.84 26.05
CA ASN A 252 11.01 25.73 26.55
C ASN A 252 11.29 24.33 27.14
N ARG A 253 10.34 23.73 27.90
CA ARG A 253 10.49 22.36 28.41
C ARG A 253 10.60 21.30 27.30
N ARG A 254 9.90 21.48 26.17
CA ARG A 254 10.03 20.57 25.01
C ARG A 254 11.41 20.69 24.38
N PHE A 255 11.94 21.88 24.18
CA PHE A 255 13.29 22.06 23.67
C PHE A 255 14.35 21.51 24.60
N GLU A 256 14.25 21.73 25.92
CA GLU A 256 15.13 21.14 26.92
C GLU A 256 15.08 19.60 26.92
N SER A 257 13.91 19.02 26.64
CA SER A 257 13.74 17.57 26.53
C SER A 257 14.43 17.02 25.27
N ILE A 258 14.37 17.72 24.15
CA ILE A 258 15.01 17.32 22.88
C ILE A 258 16.55 17.45 22.97
N LEU A 259 17.05 18.48 23.66
CA LEU A 259 18.50 18.71 23.83
C LEU A 259 19.18 17.76 24.85
N LYS A 260 18.41 16.97 25.60
CA LYS A 260 18.91 15.97 26.55
C LYS A 260 19.03 14.56 25.93
N HIS A 261 18.62 14.40 24.70
CA HIS A 261 18.74 13.19 23.88
C HIS A 261 19.62 13.44 22.67
#